data_c1d91b9289e801dedea206d3658b7410
#
_entry.id   c1d91b9289e801dedea206d3658b7410
#
_cell.length_a   1.000
_cell.length_b   1.000
_cell.length_c   1.000
_cell.angle_alpha   90.00
_cell.angle_beta   90.00
_cell.angle_gamma   90.00
#
_symmetry.space_group_name_H-M   'P 1'
#
loop_
_entity.id
_entity.type
_entity.pdbx_description
1 polymer ?
#
loop_
_entity_poly.entity_id
_entity_poly.type
_entity_poly.pdbx_seq_one_letter_code
_entity_poly.pdbx_strand_id
1 'polypeptide(L)'
;MKGLMTMKKITALFLALLMLLPMALACNETTPEETTEAEIPAETTLEETTAPVPSGLLLISEGATEYVIVRPSECQSFIVDAMSELRAAVKDKYGVNITPKDDWVKGLNDGEAYDSAELEILIGDTNRRESMDVLATLQPGEYAVRVVGNKLVIVGTTDYLTGLAVEEFTKYVTECEGTSELTVDNDYSVLKSQEDFKNLLMGITMYAMGDSYFGGSSLGKEGTWVNLLGGKYGMNFVNYGIGGSTMSDYVTTNNPMVVRYKSMAKGDADIILLEGGRNDRTKEVPIGDFESRDSKTFMGSINIMLDSMLKTYPNALIILVTPWHHTGKVAATGLSNVDYANAMRDLAEYRNDKRIVCLYAADPDVVGFDMDDVRFRMKYCQEPNDVSHLNAEGMKYVLPFMEQFIATEFAKFKGAN
;
A
#
# COMPACT_ATOMS: atom_id res chain seq x y z
N MET A 1 26.90 -18.33 -48.28
CA MET A 1 26.88 -19.70 -47.77
C MET A 1 25.94 -19.68 -46.60
N LYS A 2 24.67 -20.04 -46.81
CA LYS A 2 24.03 -21.34 -46.52
C LYS A 2 24.33 -21.75 -45.06
N GLY A 3 23.34 -21.69 -44.13
CA GLY A 3 22.43 -22.72 -43.88
C GLY A 3 21.25 -22.33 -43.01
N LEU A 4 20.15 -22.59 -43.57
CA LEU A 4 18.76 -22.61 -43.05
C LEU A 4 18.53 -23.94 -42.33
N MET A 5 17.91 -23.94 -41.14
CA MET A 5 17.25 -25.15 -40.60
C MET A 5 16.11 -24.75 -39.66
N THR A 6 14.97 -24.70 -40.19
CA THR A 6 13.72 -25.51 -40.11
C THR A 6 13.14 -25.77 -38.70
N MET A 7 11.94 -25.23 -38.59
CA MET A 7 10.91 -25.54 -37.58
C MET A 7 10.56 -27.02 -37.52
N LYS A 8 10.22 -27.52 -36.34
CA LYS A 8 9.26 -28.63 -36.19
C LYS A 8 8.22 -28.29 -35.12
N LYS A 9 6.98 -28.16 -35.58
CA LYS A 9 5.74 -28.18 -34.82
C LYS A 9 5.53 -29.61 -34.29
N ILE A 10 5.10 -29.72 -33.02
CA ILE A 10 4.43 -30.91 -32.52
C ILE A 10 3.14 -30.48 -31.87
N THR A 11 2.08 -30.81 -32.59
CA THR A 11 0.66 -30.78 -32.16
C THR A 11 0.40 -32.12 -31.47
N ALA A 12 -0.12 -32.14 -30.28
CA ALA A 12 -0.72 -33.31 -29.69
C ALA A 12 -2.09 -32.98 -29.10
N LEU A 13 -3.06 -33.47 -29.80
CA LEU A 13 -4.47 -33.66 -29.55
C LEU A 13 -4.67 -34.64 -28.39
N PHE A 14 -5.50 -34.32 -27.39
CA PHE A 14 -6.11 -35.36 -26.55
C PHE A 14 -7.63 -35.18 -26.42
N LEU A 15 -8.27 -36.23 -26.79
CA LEU A 15 -9.68 -36.52 -26.94
C LEU A 15 -10.34 -36.64 -25.57
N ALA A 16 -11.59 -36.16 -25.52
CA ALA A 16 -12.57 -36.41 -24.46
C ALA A 16 -13.01 -37.87 -24.48
N LEU A 17 -13.24 -38.46 -23.31
CA LEU A 17 -14.03 -39.67 -23.19
C LEU A 17 -15.03 -39.51 -22.04
N LEU A 18 -16.31 -39.29 -22.46
CA LEU A 18 -17.51 -39.46 -21.68
C LEU A 18 -17.78 -40.95 -21.55
N MET A 19 -18.12 -41.48 -20.39
CA MET A 19 -18.93 -42.70 -20.30
C MET A 19 -19.97 -42.59 -19.19
N LEU A 20 -21.16 -42.87 -19.60
CA LEU A 20 -22.46 -42.90 -18.96
C LEU A 20 -22.64 -44.08 -17.96
N LEU A 21 -23.55 -43.83 -17.02
CA LEU A 21 -24.26 -44.82 -16.18
C LEU A 21 -24.82 -46.00 -16.96
N PRO A 22 -25.26 -47.13 -16.27
CA PRO A 22 -26.60 -47.10 -15.73
C PRO A 22 -26.86 -47.83 -14.38
N MET A 23 -28.04 -47.50 -13.87
CA MET A 23 -28.86 -48.06 -12.81
C MET A 23 -28.96 -49.61 -12.79
N ALA A 24 -29.16 -50.15 -11.57
CA ALA A 24 -30.11 -51.23 -11.36
C ALA A 24 -30.64 -51.23 -9.91
N LEU A 25 -31.95 -51.15 -9.82
CA LEU A 25 -32.80 -51.43 -8.66
C LEU A 25 -32.73 -52.91 -8.29
N ALA A 26 -32.84 -53.25 -7.02
CA ALA A 26 -33.56 -54.41 -6.56
C ALA A 26 -34.05 -54.19 -5.12
N CYS A 27 -35.38 -54.15 -5.01
CA CYS A 27 -36.11 -54.30 -3.77
C CYS A 27 -35.99 -55.75 -3.24
N ASN A 28 -35.99 -55.92 -1.91
CA ASN A 28 -36.61 -57.07 -1.27
C ASN A 28 -37.14 -56.69 0.09
N GLU A 29 -38.44 -56.77 0.20
CA GLU A 29 -39.24 -56.74 1.44
C GLU A 29 -39.12 -58.07 2.17
N THR A 30 -38.98 -58.04 3.49
CA THR A 30 -39.56 -59.05 4.40
C THR A 30 -39.89 -58.41 5.72
N THR A 31 -41.16 -58.55 6.11
CA THR A 31 -41.80 -58.17 7.33
C THR A 31 -41.69 -59.28 8.42
N PRO A 32 -42.28 -59.15 9.62
CA PRO A 32 -41.52 -58.99 10.84
C PRO A 32 -41.70 -60.20 11.78
N GLU A 33 -40.86 -60.35 12.77
CA GLU A 33 -41.13 -61.23 13.94
C GLU A 33 -41.12 -60.41 15.23
N GLU A 34 -42.25 -60.51 15.92
CA GLU A 34 -42.53 -60.08 17.28
C GLU A 34 -41.69 -60.87 18.31
N THR A 35 -40.96 -60.18 19.19
CA THR A 35 -40.54 -60.77 20.46
C THR A 35 -40.48 -59.72 21.60
N THR A 36 -41.45 -59.88 22.47
CA THR A 36 -41.55 -59.58 23.89
C THR A 36 -40.53 -58.65 24.57
N GLU A 37 -41.13 -57.67 25.26
CA GLU A 37 -40.61 -56.77 26.24
C GLU A 37 -39.80 -57.46 27.38
N ALA A 38 -38.66 -56.84 27.73
CA ALA A 38 -38.06 -56.93 29.03
C ALA A 38 -37.77 -55.50 29.49
N GLU A 39 -38.41 -55.09 30.58
CA GLU A 39 -38.19 -53.81 31.26
C GLU A 39 -36.76 -53.71 31.77
N ILE A 40 -36.03 -52.67 31.35
CA ILE A 40 -34.76 -52.23 31.90
C ILE A 40 -35.01 -50.95 32.73
N PRO A 41 -34.47 -50.80 33.92
CA PRO A 41 -34.73 -49.64 34.78
C PRO A 41 -34.18 -48.35 34.17
N ALA A 42 -34.91 -47.27 34.41
CA ALA A 42 -34.57 -45.91 33.96
C ALA A 42 -33.17 -45.50 34.45
N GLU A 43 -32.26 -45.44 33.54
CA GLU A 43 -30.95 -44.81 33.73
C GLU A 43 -31.17 -43.29 33.75
N THR A 44 -30.86 -42.66 34.86
CA THR A 44 -30.91 -41.22 35.05
C THR A 44 -29.87 -40.60 34.12
N THR A 45 -30.31 -40.08 32.98
CA THR A 45 -29.49 -39.25 32.10
C THR A 45 -29.12 -37.98 32.86
N LEU A 46 -27.88 -37.91 33.33
CA LEU A 46 -27.25 -36.62 33.66
C LEU A 46 -27.20 -35.82 32.36
N GLU A 47 -28.04 -34.80 32.24
CA GLU A 47 -27.85 -33.76 31.26
C GLU A 47 -26.47 -33.11 31.54
N GLU A 48 -25.46 -33.48 30.78
CA GLU A 48 -24.28 -32.67 30.64
C GLU A 48 -24.75 -31.33 30.06
N THR A 49 -24.89 -30.33 30.90
CA THR A 49 -24.97 -28.95 30.52
C THR A 49 -23.62 -28.61 29.86
N THR A 50 -23.47 -28.89 28.58
CA THR A 50 -22.39 -28.32 27.80
C THR A 50 -22.58 -26.80 27.82
N ALA A 51 -21.70 -26.11 28.53
CA ALA A 51 -21.64 -24.66 28.43
C ALA A 51 -21.61 -24.29 26.92
N PRO A 52 -22.37 -23.29 26.49
CA PRO A 52 -22.39 -22.92 25.08
C PRO A 52 -20.93 -22.62 24.65
N VAL A 53 -20.48 -23.31 23.62
CA VAL A 53 -19.19 -23.02 23.00
C VAL A 53 -19.22 -21.53 22.60
N PRO A 54 -18.27 -20.72 23.03
CA PRO A 54 -18.25 -19.30 22.68
C PRO A 54 -18.38 -19.15 21.17
N SER A 55 -19.31 -18.35 20.70
CA SER A 55 -19.56 -18.13 19.27
C SER A 55 -18.45 -17.31 18.60
N GLY A 56 -17.42 -16.90 19.33
CA GLY A 56 -16.35 -16.05 18.86
C GLY A 56 -15.11 -16.01 19.74
N LEU A 57 -14.11 -15.26 19.32
CA LEU A 57 -12.92 -14.94 20.12
C LEU A 57 -13.29 -13.88 21.15
N LEU A 58 -13.23 -14.23 22.43
CA LEU A 58 -13.38 -13.30 23.53
C LEU A 58 -12.04 -12.59 23.76
N LEU A 59 -11.84 -11.46 23.09
CA LEU A 59 -10.60 -10.69 23.17
C LEU A 59 -10.45 -9.94 24.49
N ILE A 60 -11.56 -9.46 25.05
CA ILE A 60 -11.60 -8.71 26.31
C ILE A 60 -12.81 -9.20 27.12
N SER A 61 -12.61 -9.47 28.40
CA SER A 61 -13.67 -9.79 29.33
C SER A 61 -13.35 -9.18 30.69
N GLU A 62 -14.37 -8.59 31.35
CA GLU A 62 -14.29 -8.04 32.70
C GLU A 62 -13.08 -7.11 32.95
N GLY A 63 -12.70 -6.32 31.95
CA GLY A 63 -11.58 -5.39 32.04
C GLY A 63 -10.19 -6.04 31.95
N ALA A 64 -10.10 -7.29 31.43
CA ALA A 64 -8.85 -8.01 31.22
C ALA A 64 -8.77 -8.64 29.82
N THR A 65 -7.56 -9.00 29.41
CA THR A 65 -7.30 -9.76 28.18
C THR A 65 -6.15 -10.73 28.38
N GLU A 66 -6.25 -11.91 27.78
CA GLU A 66 -5.16 -12.88 27.66
C GLU A 66 -4.46 -12.77 26.30
N TYR A 67 -5.00 -11.94 25.39
CA TYR A 67 -4.41 -11.72 24.08
C TYR A 67 -3.21 -10.79 24.14
N VAL A 68 -2.23 -11.08 23.30
CA VAL A 68 -1.11 -10.19 22.99
C VAL A 68 -1.17 -9.76 21.53
N ILE A 69 -0.68 -8.58 21.22
CA ILE A 69 -0.50 -8.15 19.82
C ILE A 69 0.90 -8.55 19.37
N VAL A 70 0.98 -9.26 18.24
CA VAL A 70 2.27 -9.64 17.61
C VAL A 70 2.40 -8.95 16.27
N ARG A 71 3.54 -8.32 16.04
CA ARG A 71 3.92 -7.67 14.78
C ARG A 71 5.24 -8.22 14.26
N PRO A 72 5.59 -8.03 12.98
CA PRO A 72 6.92 -8.37 12.48
C PRO A 72 8.02 -7.66 13.29
N SER A 73 9.09 -8.36 13.59
CA SER A 73 10.28 -7.79 14.26
C SER A 73 10.90 -6.66 13.42
N GLU A 74 10.83 -6.78 12.10
CA GLU A 74 11.23 -5.77 11.12
C GLU A 74 10.00 -5.27 10.36
N CYS A 75 9.40 -4.16 10.79
CA CYS A 75 8.28 -3.51 10.11
C CYS A 75 8.49 -2.00 10.05
N GLN A 76 7.74 -1.33 9.17
CA GLN A 76 7.75 0.13 9.07
C GLN A 76 7.21 0.77 10.35
N SER A 77 7.67 2.00 10.66
CA SER A 77 7.25 2.73 11.86
C SER A 77 5.73 2.90 11.91
N PHE A 78 5.08 3.17 10.80
CA PHE A 78 3.63 3.38 10.77
C PHE A 78 2.80 2.12 11.11
N ILE A 79 3.33 0.89 10.93
CA ILE A 79 2.68 -0.31 11.50
C ILE A 79 2.70 -0.25 13.03
N VAL A 80 3.80 0.23 13.61
CA VAL A 80 3.90 0.46 15.06
C VAL A 80 2.90 1.52 15.51
N ASP A 81 2.72 2.57 14.70
CA ASP A 81 1.79 3.66 14.97
C ASP A 81 0.34 3.18 14.87
N ALA A 82 -0.04 2.49 13.78
CA ALA A 82 -1.37 1.89 13.62
C ALA A 82 -1.70 0.90 14.76
N MET A 83 -0.74 0.05 15.15
CA MET A 83 -0.89 -0.82 16.32
C MET A 83 -1.10 -0.01 17.61
N SER A 84 -0.41 1.13 17.75
CA SER A 84 -0.52 1.99 18.93
C SER A 84 -1.89 2.67 18.97
N GLU A 85 -2.45 3.08 17.86
CA GLU A 85 -3.80 3.62 17.72
C GLU A 85 -4.86 2.58 18.08
N LEU A 86 -4.75 1.34 17.59
CA LEU A 86 -5.64 0.24 17.99
C LEU A 86 -5.59 0.01 19.51
N ARG A 87 -4.40 -0.02 20.09
CA ARG A 87 -4.23 -0.18 21.54
C ARG A 87 -4.82 0.98 22.32
N ALA A 88 -4.69 2.21 21.83
CA ALA A 88 -5.30 3.38 22.43
C ALA A 88 -6.83 3.29 22.39
N ALA A 89 -7.43 2.92 21.24
CA ALA A 89 -8.86 2.73 21.11
C ALA A 89 -9.41 1.66 22.05
N VAL A 90 -8.72 0.53 22.18
CA VAL A 90 -9.06 -0.52 23.15
C VAL A 90 -8.98 0.00 24.58
N LYS A 91 -7.91 0.70 24.92
CA LYS A 91 -7.72 1.27 26.26
C LYS A 91 -8.80 2.28 26.61
N ASP A 92 -9.11 3.19 25.68
CA ASP A 92 -10.09 4.26 25.89
C ASP A 92 -11.50 3.69 26.09
N LYS A 93 -11.85 2.63 25.35
CA LYS A 93 -13.18 2.04 25.39
C LYS A 93 -13.36 0.99 26.51
N TYR A 94 -12.39 0.13 26.70
CA TYR A 94 -12.48 -1.03 27.60
C TYR A 94 -11.61 -0.92 28.85
N GLY A 95 -10.74 0.09 28.95
CA GLY A 95 -9.78 0.25 30.05
C GLY A 95 -8.61 -0.74 30.03
N VAL A 96 -8.46 -1.55 28.96
CA VAL A 96 -7.51 -2.65 28.86
C VAL A 96 -6.28 -2.26 28.07
N ASN A 97 -5.10 -2.62 28.55
CA ASN A 97 -3.86 -2.49 27.79
C ASN A 97 -3.45 -3.85 27.22
N ILE A 98 -3.49 -4.02 25.90
CA ILE A 98 -2.98 -5.22 25.24
C ILE A 98 -1.46 -5.10 25.10
N THR A 99 -0.73 -6.14 25.53
CA THR A 99 0.74 -6.16 25.47
C THR A 99 1.23 -6.36 24.04
N PRO A 100 2.08 -5.47 23.50
CA PRO A 100 2.69 -5.68 22.20
C PRO A 100 3.95 -6.56 22.32
N LYS A 101 4.17 -7.40 21.31
CA LYS A 101 5.38 -8.21 21.10
C LYS A 101 5.82 -8.11 19.66
N ASP A 102 7.09 -8.39 19.37
CA ASP A 102 7.50 -8.76 18.02
C ASP A 102 7.42 -10.27 17.82
N ASP A 103 7.56 -10.70 16.58
CA ASP A 103 7.47 -12.10 16.19
C ASP A 103 8.80 -12.84 16.27
N TRP A 104 9.86 -12.19 16.75
CA TRP A 104 11.18 -12.82 16.81
C TRP A 104 11.20 -14.10 17.65
N VAL A 105 11.73 -15.17 17.07
CA VAL A 105 11.88 -16.48 17.74
C VAL A 105 13.32 -16.96 17.59
N LYS A 106 13.95 -17.29 18.69
CA LYS A 106 15.33 -17.76 18.69
C LYS A 106 15.49 -19.05 17.87
N GLY A 107 16.32 -18.99 16.85
CA GLY A 107 16.68 -20.16 16.04
C GLY A 107 15.70 -20.51 14.92
N LEU A 108 14.66 -19.68 14.72
CA LEU A 108 13.80 -19.75 13.55
C LEU A 108 14.52 -19.11 12.36
N ASN A 109 14.47 -19.73 11.19
CA ASN A 109 15.03 -19.15 9.96
C ASN A 109 13.98 -18.28 9.24
N ASP A 110 14.47 -17.38 8.39
CA ASP A 110 13.60 -16.55 7.56
C ASP A 110 12.67 -17.41 6.68
N GLY A 111 11.38 -17.08 6.68
CA GLY A 111 10.35 -17.80 5.92
C GLY A 111 9.85 -19.09 6.58
N GLU A 112 10.38 -19.50 7.73
CA GLU A 112 9.82 -20.62 8.49
C GLU A 112 8.63 -20.16 9.33
N ALA A 113 7.54 -20.95 9.29
CA ALA A 113 6.37 -20.69 10.11
C ALA A 113 6.59 -21.14 11.56
N TYR A 114 6.12 -20.33 12.50
CA TYR A 114 6.08 -20.65 13.92
C TYR A 114 4.64 -20.89 14.40
N ASP A 115 4.40 -22.08 14.96
CA ASP A 115 3.11 -22.45 15.54
C ASP A 115 3.08 -22.06 17.02
N SER A 116 2.54 -20.88 17.33
CA SER A 116 2.37 -20.38 18.70
C SER A 116 1.07 -20.90 19.32
N ALA A 117 1.14 -21.35 20.56
CA ALA A 117 -0.04 -21.72 21.36
C ALA A 117 -0.67 -20.51 22.08
N GLU A 118 -0.05 -19.32 22.03
CA GLU A 118 -0.56 -18.12 22.69
C GLU A 118 -1.82 -17.57 21.98
N LEU A 119 -2.64 -16.84 22.71
CA LEU A 119 -3.75 -16.06 22.17
C LEU A 119 -3.19 -14.77 21.59
N GLU A 120 -3.19 -14.64 20.27
CA GLU A 120 -2.51 -13.57 19.56
C GLU A 120 -3.45 -12.80 18.63
N ILE A 121 -3.28 -11.48 18.61
CA ILE A 121 -3.75 -10.59 17.54
C ILE A 121 -2.53 -10.35 16.66
N LEU A 122 -2.53 -10.91 15.46
CA LEU A 122 -1.41 -10.89 14.53
C LEU A 122 -1.56 -9.69 13.58
N ILE A 123 -0.59 -8.78 13.58
CA ILE A 123 -0.60 -7.59 12.70
C ILE A 123 0.58 -7.68 11.73
N GLY A 124 0.26 -7.80 10.44
CA GLY A 124 1.22 -7.83 9.34
C GLY A 124 1.77 -9.21 9.02
N ASP A 125 2.82 -9.22 8.20
CA ASP A 125 3.53 -10.41 7.74
C ASP A 125 4.42 -10.97 8.87
N THR A 126 3.76 -11.56 9.86
CA THR A 126 4.47 -12.21 10.97
C THR A 126 4.87 -13.63 10.59
N ASN A 127 5.86 -14.19 11.29
CA ASN A 127 6.25 -15.59 11.13
C ASN A 127 5.25 -16.60 11.71
N ARG A 128 4.06 -16.15 12.16
CA ARG A 128 2.99 -17.04 12.59
C ARG A 128 2.32 -17.70 11.40
N ARG A 129 2.07 -19.01 11.49
CA ARG A 129 1.44 -19.76 10.39
C ARG A 129 0.13 -19.12 9.94
N GLU A 130 -0.68 -18.66 10.85
CA GLU A 130 -1.97 -18.06 10.56
C GLU A 130 -1.84 -16.76 9.74
N SER A 131 -0.84 -15.90 10.04
CA SER A 131 -0.52 -14.72 9.20
C SER A 131 -0.09 -15.13 7.80
N MET A 132 0.86 -16.06 7.70
CA MET A 132 1.39 -16.53 6.42
C MET A 132 0.29 -17.16 5.56
N ASP A 133 -0.57 -17.99 6.14
CA ASP A 133 -1.66 -18.66 5.43
C ASP A 133 -2.70 -17.64 4.92
N VAL A 134 -3.08 -16.64 5.73
CA VAL A 134 -3.99 -15.58 5.27
C VAL A 134 -3.34 -14.78 4.16
N LEU A 135 -2.09 -14.32 4.35
CA LEU A 135 -1.37 -13.52 3.37
C LEU A 135 -1.24 -14.25 2.02
N ALA A 136 -1.00 -15.56 2.03
CA ALA A 136 -0.91 -16.38 0.82
C ALA A 136 -2.23 -16.44 0.02
N THR A 137 -3.37 -16.11 0.62
CA THR A 137 -4.68 -16.05 -0.07
C THR A 137 -4.96 -14.70 -0.71
N LEU A 138 -4.22 -13.65 -0.36
CA LEU A 138 -4.48 -12.28 -0.81
C LEU A 138 -3.91 -12.04 -2.21
N GLN A 139 -4.64 -11.30 -3.01
CA GLN A 139 -4.15 -10.77 -4.28
C GLN A 139 -3.39 -9.44 -4.02
N PRO A 140 -2.46 -9.04 -4.89
CA PRO A 140 -1.80 -7.75 -4.79
C PRO A 140 -2.82 -6.60 -4.64
N GLY A 141 -2.63 -5.75 -3.63
CA GLY A 141 -3.55 -4.65 -3.31
C GLY A 141 -4.67 -5.02 -2.31
N GLU A 142 -4.74 -6.27 -1.86
CA GLU A 142 -5.72 -6.70 -0.88
C GLU A 142 -5.20 -6.66 0.56
N TYR A 143 -6.13 -6.52 1.49
CA TYR A 143 -5.92 -6.67 2.92
C TYR A 143 -7.13 -7.37 3.57
N ALA A 144 -6.87 -8.00 4.70
CA ALA A 144 -7.87 -8.77 5.41
C ALA A 144 -7.77 -8.64 6.93
N VAL A 145 -8.93 -8.75 7.59
CA VAL A 145 -9.05 -9.04 9.01
C VAL A 145 -9.85 -10.33 9.14
N ARG A 146 -9.27 -11.36 9.74
CA ARG A 146 -9.92 -12.70 9.85
C ARG A 146 -9.65 -13.35 11.18
N VAL A 147 -10.65 -14.07 11.66
CA VAL A 147 -10.44 -15.04 12.73
C VAL A 147 -9.90 -16.34 12.13
N VAL A 148 -8.80 -16.85 12.67
CA VAL A 148 -8.17 -18.11 12.25
C VAL A 148 -7.86 -18.93 13.52
N GLY A 149 -8.65 -19.95 13.77
CA GLY A 149 -8.57 -20.73 15.00
C GLY A 149 -8.87 -19.86 16.23
N ASN A 150 -7.91 -19.71 17.12
CA ASN A 150 -8.00 -18.88 18.33
C ASN A 150 -7.26 -17.54 18.18
N LYS A 151 -6.94 -17.11 16.98
CA LYS A 151 -6.21 -15.87 16.69
C LYS A 151 -6.99 -14.94 15.79
N LEU A 152 -6.72 -13.64 15.94
CA LEU A 152 -7.17 -12.62 15.00
C LEU A 152 -6.00 -12.22 14.11
N VAL A 153 -6.17 -12.34 12.81
CA VAL A 153 -5.15 -11.98 11.80
C VAL A 153 -5.57 -10.69 11.10
N ILE A 154 -4.69 -9.70 11.12
CA ILE A 154 -4.85 -8.38 10.50
C ILE A 154 -3.66 -8.17 9.56
N VAL A 155 -3.84 -8.34 8.25
CA VAL A 155 -2.74 -8.37 7.30
C VAL A 155 -3.11 -7.80 5.94
N GLY A 156 -2.15 -7.18 5.28
CA GLY A 156 -2.25 -6.73 3.89
C GLY A 156 -1.03 -7.13 3.09
N THR A 157 -1.14 -7.11 1.77
CA THR A 157 -0.03 -7.47 0.87
C THR A 157 1.13 -6.45 0.87
N THR A 158 0.97 -5.34 1.58
CA THR A 158 2.03 -4.38 1.92
C THR A 158 1.81 -3.89 3.34
N ASP A 159 2.84 -3.29 3.93
CA ASP A 159 2.74 -2.69 5.26
C ASP A 159 1.65 -1.60 5.31
N TYR A 160 1.51 -0.80 4.25
CA TYR A 160 0.43 0.18 4.12
C TYR A 160 -0.96 -0.46 4.19
N LEU A 161 -1.18 -1.51 3.41
CA LEU A 161 -2.45 -2.23 3.40
C LEU A 161 -2.71 -2.93 4.74
N THR A 162 -1.67 -3.35 5.44
CA THR A 162 -1.77 -3.79 6.82
C THR A 162 -2.26 -2.66 7.74
N GLY A 163 -1.75 -1.44 7.56
CA GLY A 163 -2.24 -0.25 8.27
C GLY A 163 -3.74 -0.04 8.07
N LEU A 164 -4.22 -0.10 6.81
CA LEU A 164 -5.66 0.00 6.50
C LEU A 164 -6.48 -1.13 7.15
N ALA A 165 -5.93 -2.36 7.21
CA ALA A 165 -6.58 -3.47 7.91
C ALA A 165 -6.70 -3.21 9.42
N VAL A 166 -5.68 -2.60 10.03
CA VAL A 166 -5.71 -2.19 11.44
C VAL A 166 -6.74 -1.09 11.67
N GLU A 167 -6.86 -0.10 10.79
CA GLU A 167 -7.89 0.94 10.85
C GLU A 167 -9.30 0.34 10.80
N GLU A 168 -9.55 -0.63 9.90
CA GLU A 168 -10.83 -1.34 9.82
C GLU A 168 -11.17 -2.04 11.14
N PHE A 169 -10.21 -2.73 11.74
CA PHE A 169 -10.44 -3.39 13.02
C PHE A 169 -10.57 -2.38 14.17
N THR A 170 -9.82 -1.29 14.15
CA THR A 170 -9.95 -0.20 15.12
C THR A 170 -11.35 0.40 15.07
N LYS A 171 -11.90 0.59 13.88
CA LYS A 171 -13.28 1.03 13.69
C LYS A 171 -14.27 0.02 14.27
N TYR A 172 -14.11 -1.27 13.97
CA TYR A 172 -14.93 -2.34 14.59
C TYR A 172 -14.90 -2.25 16.13
N VAL A 173 -13.72 -2.13 16.72
CA VAL A 173 -13.53 -1.97 18.18
C VAL A 173 -14.30 -0.76 18.72
N THR A 174 -14.24 0.38 18.03
CA THR A 174 -14.91 1.62 18.48
C THR A 174 -16.43 1.59 18.29
N GLU A 175 -16.94 0.89 17.27
CA GLU A 175 -18.36 0.80 16.94
C GLU A 175 -19.09 -0.33 17.66
N CYS A 176 -18.41 -1.35 18.20
CA CYS A 176 -19.01 -2.42 19.03
C CYS A 176 -19.85 -1.85 20.17
N GLU A 177 -20.96 -2.50 20.49
CA GLU A 177 -21.77 -2.14 21.66
C GLU A 177 -21.08 -2.63 22.96
N GLY A 178 -21.27 -1.87 24.04
CA GLY A 178 -20.74 -2.20 25.35
C GLY A 178 -19.29 -1.78 25.57
N THR A 179 -18.86 -1.88 26.84
CA THR A 179 -17.50 -1.48 27.30
C THR A 179 -16.86 -2.50 28.25
N SER A 180 -17.52 -3.65 28.49
CA SER A 180 -17.01 -4.70 29.38
C SER A 180 -16.42 -5.90 28.66
N GLU A 181 -16.88 -6.15 27.44
CA GLU A 181 -16.46 -7.30 26.63
C GLU A 181 -16.22 -6.89 25.19
N LEU A 182 -15.22 -7.51 24.57
CA LEU A 182 -14.97 -7.46 23.12
C LEU A 182 -14.89 -8.89 22.61
N THR A 183 -15.93 -9.31 21.89
CA THR A 183 -15.97 -10.59 21.21
C THR A 183 -15.96 -10.38 19.71
N VAL A 184 -15.18 -11.17 18.99
CA VAL A 184 -15.14 -11.21 17.51
C VAL A 184 -15.65 -12.57 17.09
N ASP A 185 -16.71 -12.61 16.26
CA ASP A 185 -17.33 -13.84 15.80
C ASP A 185 -16.32 -14.74 15.08
N ASN A 186 -16.47 -16.07 15.23
CA ASN A 186 -15.53 -17.04 14.63
C ASN A 186 -15.51 -16.99 13.09
N ASP A 187 -16.58 -16.51 12.47
CA ASP A 187 -16.71 -16.33 11.04
C ASP A 187 -16.42 -14.89 10.58
N TYR A 188 -15.97 -14.02 11.51
CA TYR A 188 -15.60 -12.65 11.19
C TYR A 188 -14.51 -12.64 10.13
N SER A 189 -14.83 -12.06 9.01
CA SER A 189 -13.91 -11.94 7.88
C SER A 189 -14.19 -10.65 7.11
N VAL A 190 -13.20 -9.79 7.07
CA VAL A 190 -13.14 -8.64 6.17
C VAL A 190 -12.10 -8.95 5.13
N LEU A 191 -12.44 -8.82 3.86
CA LEU A 191 -11.52 -8.81 2.73
C LEU A 191 -11.84 -7.58 1.91
N LYS A 192 -10.87 -6.70 1.78
CA LYS A 192 -10.99 -5.50 0.96
C LYS A 192 -9.79 -5.38 0.03
N SER A 193 -10.01 -4.77 -1.10
CA SER A 193 -8.94 -4.29 -1.97
C SER A 193 -8.83 -2.78 -1.84
N GLN A 194 -7.65 -2.27 -2.11
CA GLN A 194 -7.48 -0.85 -2.37
C GLN A 194 -8.46 -0.47 -3.49
N GLU A 195 -9.09 0.69 -3.35
CA GLU A 195 -10.07 1.16 -4.32
C GLU A 195 -9.51 1.08 -5.74
N ASP A 196 -10.23 0.38 -6.63
CA ASP A 196 -9.84 0.30 -8.04
C ASP A 196 -10.32 1.56 -8.77
N PHE A 197 -9.39 2.47 -9.03
CA PHE A 197 -9.64 3.71 -9.76
C PHE A 197 -9.76 3.51 -11.27
N LYS A 198 -10.04 2.28 -11.72
CA LYS A 198 -10.09 1.91 -13.12
C LYS A 198 -11.00 2.82 -13.95
N ASN A 199 -12.21 3.08 -13.45
CA ASN A 199 -13.16 3.93 -14.16
C ASN A 199 -12.73 5.39 -14.27
N LEU A 200 -11.84 5.83 -13.39
CA LEU A 200 -11.35 7.21 -13.34
C LEU A 200 -10.05 7.39 -14.14
N LEU A 201 -9.15 6.43 -14.05
CA LEU A 201 -7.77 6.56 -14.56
C LEU A 201 -7.51 5.79 -15.86
N MET A 202 -8.40 4.88 -16.29
CA MET A 202 -8.19 4.10 -17.51
C MET A 202 -8.17 4.98 -18.76
N GLY A 203 -7.08 4.86 -19.52
CA GLY A 203 -6.95 5.50 -20.83
C GLY A 203 -6.80 7.01 -20.82
N ILE A 204 -6.70 7.66 -19.64
CA ILE A 204 -6.42 9.10 -19.57
C ILE A 204 -5.04 9.43 -20.13
N THR A 205 -4.81 10.69 -20.45
CA THR A 205 -3.49 11.18 -20.89
C THR A 205 -2.73 11.76 -19.71
N MET A 206 -1.58 11.17 -19.37
CA MET A 206 -0.72 11.61 -18.27
C MET A 206 0.71 11.91 -18.76
N TYR A 207 1.23 13.08 -18.42
CA TYR A 207 2.61 13.46 -18.66
C TYR A 207 3.36 13.61 -17.35
N ALA A 208 4.57 13.04 -17.25
CA ALA A 208 5.40 13.10 -16.06
C ALA A 208 6.76 13.74 -16.38
N MET A 209 7.00 14.94 -15.86
CA MET A 209 8.27 15.66 -15.92
C MET A 209 8.93 15.58 -14.56
N GLY A 210 10.15 15.03 -14.51
CA GLY A 210 10.86 14.87 -13.25
C GLY A 210 12.34 14.56 -13.42
N ASP A 211 12.98 14.23 -12.32
CA ASP A 211 14.39 13.85 -12.25
C ASP A 211 14.61 12.34 -12.25
N SER A 212 15.52 11.82 -11.42
CA SER A 212 15.80 10.38 -11.32
C SER A 212 14.66 9.58 -10.69
N TYR A 213 13.75 10.20 -9.93
CA TYR A 213 12.58 9.52 -9.37
C TYR A 213 11.62 9.04 -10.48
N PHE A 214 11.56 9.78 -11.59
CA PHE A 214 10.83 9.39 -12.80
C PHE A 214 11.75 8.79 -13.85
N GLY A 215 13.02 9.18 -13.88
CA GLY A 215 14.03 8.63 -14.80
C GLY A 215 14.50 7.21 -14.46
N GLY A 216 14.27 6.76 -13.21
CA GLY A 216 14.49 5.40 -12.74
C GLY A 216 15.92 5.06 -12.30
N SER A 217 16.89 5.99 -12.41
CA SER A 217 18.30 5.69 -12.07
C SER A 217 18.75 4.34 -12.65
N SER A 218 19.21 3.38 -11.83
CA SER A 218 19.63 2.05 -12.29
C SER A 218 18.48 1.14 -12.77
N LEU A 219 17.23 1.43 -12.36
CA LEU A 219 16.04 0.65 -12.80
C LEU A 219 15.59 0.98 -14.23
N GLY A 220 16.00 2.13 -14.76
CA GLY A 220 15.40 2.70 -15.97
C GLY A 220 13.96 3.15 -15.73
N LYS A 221 13.40 3.84 -16.71
CA LYS A 221 12.06 4.44 -16.61
C LYS A 221 10.96 3.40 -16.32
N GLU A 222 11.03 2.26 -16.98
CA GLU A 222 10.00 1.20 -16.91
C GLU A 222 9.79 0.67 -15.48
N GLY A 223 10.82 0.72 -14.63
CA GLY A 223 10.73 0.29 -13.25
C GLY A 223 10.20 1.33 -12.28
N THR A 224 9.92 2.55 -12.73
CA THR A 224 9.46 3.62 -11.84
C THR A 224 7.97 3.54 -11.53
N TRP A 225 7.56 4.02 -10.36
CA TRP A 225 6.16 4.01 -9.96
C TRP A 225 5.24 4.73 -10.96
N VAL A 226 5.70 5.81 -11.61
CA VAL A 226 4.90 6.52 -12.63
C VAL A 226 4.65 5.65 -13.87
N ASN A 227 5.64 4.85 -14.31
CA ASN A 227 5.48 3.91 -15.41
C ASN A 227 4.59 2.73 -15.03
N LEU A 228 4.75 2.22 -13.79
CA LEU A 228 3.89 1.17 -13.26
C LEU A 228 2.43 1.64 -13.20
N LEU A 229 2.17 2.87 -12.74
CA LEU A 229 0.84 3.47 -12.73
C LEU A 229 0.27 3.61 -14.14
N GLY A 230 1.04 4.19 -15.05
CA GLY A 230 0.64 4.35 -16.46
C GLY A 230 0.29 3.02 -17.13
N GLY A 231 1.10 1.98 -16.87
CA GLY A 231 0.88 0.62 -17.38
C GLY A 231 -0.34 -0.05 -16.76
N LYS A 232 -0.55 0.08 -15.44
CA LYS A 232 -1.69 -0.48 -14.70
C LYS A 232 -3.04 -0.06 -15.31
N TYR A 233 -3.16 1.19 -15.71
CA TYR A 233 -4.39 1.77 -16.24
C TYR A 233 -4.41 1.95 -17.77
N GLY A 234 -3.39 1.47 -18.49
CA GLY A 234 -3.30 1.67 -19.94
C GLY A 234 -3.41 3.13 -20.34
N MET A 235 -2.79 4.03 -19.57
CA MET A 235 -2.81 5.46 -19.83
C MET A 235 -2.06 5.82 -21.13
N ASN A 236 -2.46 6.90 -21.80
CA ASN A 236 -1.63 7.57 -22.80
C ASN A 236 -0.51 8.31 -22.08
N PHE A 237 0.53 7.58 -21.70
CA PHE A 237 1.53 8.03 -20.76
C PHE A 237 2.86 8.38 -21.43
N VAL A 238 3.43 9.55 -21.08
CA VAL A 238 4.77 9.94 -21.51
C VAL A 238 5.62 10.37 -20.32
N ASN A 239 6.71 9.63 -20.10
CA ASN A 239 7.67 9.91 -19.05
C ASN A 239 8.85 10.76 -19.58
N TYR A 240 8.90 12.03 -19.17
CA TYR A 240 9.97 12.99 -19.45
C TYR A 240 11.03 13.04 -18.33
N GLY A 241 11.07 12.08 -17.41
CA GLY A 241 12.07 12.00 -16.35
C GLY A 241 13.49 11.90 -16.90
N ILE A 242 14.43 12.67 -16.35
CA ILE A 242 15.87 12.63 -16.67
C ILE A 242 16.65 12.71 -15.36
N GLY A 243 17.46 11.67 -15.08
CA GLY A 243 18.29 11.63 -13.87
C GLY A 243 19.19 12.85 -13.72
N GLY A 244 19.31 13.37 -12.49
CA GLY A 244 20.13 14.55 -12.19
C GLY A 244 19.52 15.90 -12.60
N SER A 245 18.31 15.93 -13.19
CA SER A 245 17.63 17.18 -13.54
C SER A 245 17.36 18.05 -12.32
N THR A 246 17.54 19.36 -12.47
CA THR A 246 17.08 20.39 -11.55
C THR A 246 15.79 21.04 -12.10
N MET A 247 14.94 21.60 -11.22
CA MET A 247 13.86 22.49 -11.65
C MET A 247 14.43 23.73 -12.35
N SER A 248 15.43 24.31 -11.73
CA SER A 248 16.08 25.56 -12.11
C SER A 248 17.22 25.37 -13.10
N ASP A 249 17.46 26.36 -13.94
CA ASP A 249 18.64 26.44 -14.81
C ASP A 249 19.83 27.15 -14.13
N TYR A 250 19.84 27.22 -12.81
CA TYR A 250 20.95 27.68 -11.99
C TYR A 250 22.25 26.94 -12.37
N VAL A 251 22.14 25.62 -12.56
CA VAL A 251 23.19 24.76 -13.10
C VAL A 251 22.75 24.23 -14.46
N THR A 252 23.20 24.84 -15.53
CA THR A 252 22.73 24.58 -16.92
C THR A 252 23.08 23.19 -17.45
N THR A 253 24.09 22.51 -16.87
CA THR A 253 24.54 21.17 -17.32
C THR A 253 23.65 20.02 -16.85
N ASN A 254 22.67 20.28 -15.99
CA ASN A 254 21.82 19.26 -15.38
C ASN A 254 20.45 19.07 -16.07
N ASN A 255 20.37 19.34 -17.37
CA ASN A 255 19.11 19.21 -18.12
C ASN A 255 17.92 19.87 -17.39
N PRO A 256 17.98 21.16 -17.07
CA PRO A 256 17.00 21.81 -16.21
C PRO A 256 15.60 21.74 -16.78
N MET A 257 14.62 21.46 -15.90
CA MET A 257 13.22 21.27 -16.30
C MET A 257 12.63 22.55 -16.87
N VAL A 258 12.97 23.71 -16.32
CA VAL A 258 12.53 25.03 -16.80
C VAL A 258 12.95 25.32 -18.25
N VAL A 259 13.93 24.61 -18.78
CA VAL A 259 14.33 24.72 -20.19
C VAL A 259 13.60 23.68 -21.04
N ARG A 260 13.56 22.42 -20.60
CA ARG A 260 13.10 21.28 -21.41
C ARG A 260 11.60 21.03 -21.38
N TYR A 261 10.83 21.62 -20.44
CA TYR A 261 9.37 21.45 -20.40
C TYR A 261 8.69 21.87 -21.73
N LYS A 262 9.30 22.76 -22.48
CA LYS A 262 8.82 23.23 -23.80
C LYS A 262 8.80 22.13 -24.86
N SER A 263 9.53 21.02 -24.62
CA SER A 263 9.54 19.85 -25.51
C SER A 263 8.46 18.81 -25.17
N MET A 264 7.66 19.03 -24.12
CA MET A 264 6.51 18.17 -23.83
C MET A 264 5.53 18.18 -25.00
N ALA A 265 4.88 17.04 -25.23
CA ALA A 265 3.89 16.90 -26.27
C ALA A 265 2.79 17.96 -26.14
N LYS A 266 2.39 18.55 -27.24
CA LYS A 266 1.26 19.48 -27.29
C LYS A 266 -0.01 18.67 -27.54
N GLY A 267 -1.00 18.87 -26.73
CA GLY A 267 -2.28 18.17 -26.84
C GLY A 267 -3.02 18.22 -25.50
N ASP A 268 -4.15 17.54 -25.46
CA ASP A 268 -4.92 17.45 -24.22
C ASP A 268 -4.24 16.47 -23.26
N ALA A 269 -3.87 16.98 -22.09
CA ALA A 269 -3.47 16.16 -20.95
C ALA A 269 -4.57 16.21 -19.89
N ASP A 270 -4.83 15.10 -19.26
CA ASP A 270 -5.71 15.04 -18.08
C ASP A 270 -4.93 15.32 -16.79
N ILE A 271 -3.71 14.78 -16.70
CA ILE A 271 -2.84 14.94 -15.55
C ILE A 271 -1.41 15.28 -16.00
N ILE A 272 -0.78 16.22 -15.33
CA ILE A 272 0.65 16.50 -15.45
C ILE A 272 1.29 16.36 -14.08
N LEU A 273 2.27 15.47 -13.96
CA LEU A 273 3.13 15.36 -12.79
C LEU A 273 4.40 16.19 -13.03
N LEU A 274 4.71 17.08 -12.11
CA LEU A 274 5.95 17.87 -12.12
C LEU A 274 6.71 17.59 -10.81
N GLU A 275 7.76 16.77 -10.89
CA GLU A 275 8.53 16.29 -9.76
C GLU A 275 9.94 16.90 -9.74
N GLY A 276 10.48 17.25 -8.57
CA GLY A 276 11.85 17.67 -8.40
C GLY A 276 12.12 18.39 -7.07
N GLY A 277 13.33 18.93 -6.95
CA GLY A 277 13.82 19.61 -5.75
C GLY A 277 15.01 18.89 -5.10
N ARG A 278 15.09 17.56 -5.26
CA ARG A 278 16.21 16.77 -4.72
C ARG A 278 17.57 17.20 -5.29
N ASN A 279 17.61 17.41 -6.60
CA ASN A 279 18.84 17.87 -7.28
C ASN A 279 19.08 19.38 -7.09
N ASP A 280 18.03 20.17 -6.99
CA ASP A 280 18.14 21.62 -6.68
C ASP A 280 18.80 21.80 -5.32
N ARG A 281 18.38 21.05 -4.30
CA ARG A 281 19.05 21.01 -2.99
C ARG A 281 20.54 20.65 -3.12
N THR A 282 20.85 19.57 -3.87
CA THR A 282 22.23 19.09 -4.02
C THR A 282 23.11 20.07 -4.76
N LYS A 283 22.52 20.84 -5.66
CA LYS A 283 23.20 21.88 -6.46
C LYS A 283 23.08 23.28 -5.86
N GLU A 284 22.58 23.36 -4.61
CA GLU A 284 22.53 24.61 -3.85
C GLU A 284 21.72 25.72 -4.54
N VAL A 285 20.69 25.33 -5.32
CA VAL A 285 19.82 26.27 -6.00
C VAL A 285 19.08 27.12 -4.98
N PRO A 286 19.10 28.47 -5.08
CA PRO A 286 18.31 29.32 -4.20
C PRO A 286 16.80 28.98 -4.29
N ILE A 287 16.11 28.92 -3.15
CA ILE A 287 14.67 28.64 -3.15
C ILE A 287 13.88 29.72 -3.89
N GLY A 288 14.20 30.99 -3.68
CA GLY A 288 13.46 32.12 -4.25
C GLY A 288 12.21 32.49 -3.44
N ASP A 289 11.36 33.30 -4.01
CA ASP A 289 10.09 33.72 -3.41
C ASP A 289 8.87 33.29 -4.26
N PHE A 290 7.65 33.45 -3.70
CA PHE A 290 6.41 33.00 -4.32
C PHE A 290 6.06 33.74 -5.64
N GLU A 291 6.51 34.98 -5.82
CA GLU A 291 6.22 35.77 -7.02
C GLU A 291 7.30 35.65 -8.08
N SER A 292 8.45 35.09 -7.70
CA SER A 292 9.62 34.99 -8.59
C SER A 292 9.28 34.33 -9.93
N ARG A 293 9.85 34.85 -10.99
CA ARG A 293 9.94 34.28 -12.35
C ARG A 293 11.40 34.19 -12.79
N ASP A 294 12.32 34.17 -11.83
CA ASP A 294 13.73 33.97 -12.09
C ASP A 294 14.02 32.46 -12.26
N SER A 295 14.40 32.06 -13.46
CA SER A 295 14.75 30.66 -13.77
C SER A 295 15.98 30.15 -13.01
N LYS A 296 16.71 31.05 -12.32
CA LYS A 296 17.83 30.69 -11.46
C LYS A 296 17.41 30.32 -10.03
N THR A 297 16.14 30.43 -9.69
CA THR A 297 15.61 30.03 -8.40
C THR A 297 14.65 28.85 -8.55
N PHE A 298 14.50 28.07 -7.49
CA PHE A 298 13.64 26.89 -7.47
C PHE A 298 12.16 27.26 -7.72
N MET A 299 11.61 28.15 -6.87
CA MET A 299 10.22 28.60 -7.00
C MET A 299 9.98 29.37 -8.30
N GLY A 300 10.93 30.22 -8.70
CA GLY A 300 10.81 30.97 -9.96
C GLY A 300 10.73 30.07 -11.19
N SER A 301 11.50 28.99 -11.19
CA SER A 301 11.45 27.98 -12.27
C SER A 301 10.12 27.23 -12.31
N ILE A 302 9.61 26.82 -11.14
CA ILE A 302 8.29 26.17 -11.04
C ILE A 302 7.21 27.13 -11.54
N ASN A 303 7.23 28.40 -11.14
CA ASN A 303 6.26 29.39 -11.59
C ASN A 303 6.27 29.60 -13.11
N ILE A 304 7.46 29.67 -13.73
CA ILE A 304 7.59 29.77 -15.19
C ILE A 304 6.92 28.56 -15.87
N MET A 305 7.18 27.35 -15.36
CA MET A 305 6.59 26.14 -15.91
C MET A 305 5.09 26.10 -15.72
N LEU A 306 4.58 26.40 -14.50
CA LEU A 306 3.16 26.46 -14.20
C LEU A 306 2.42 27.47 -15.09
N ASP A 307 2.94 28.69 -15.22
CA ASP A 307 2.33 29.73 -16.07
C ASP A 307 2.19 29.30 -17.53
N SER A 308 3.12 28.50 -18.02
CA SER A 308 3.09 27.96 -19.38
C SER A 308 2.17 26.72 -19.47
N MET A 309 2.26 25.80 -18.51
CA MET A 309 1.46 24.56 -18.51
C MET A 309 -0.04 24.86 -18.38
N LEU A 310 -0.42 25.81 -17.53
CA LEU A 310 -1.82 26.24 -17.35
C LEU A 310 -2.43 26.83 -18.63
N LYS A 311 -1.60 27.40 -19.53
CA LYS A 311 -2.03 27.89 -20.83
C LYS A 311 -2.06 26.81 -21.89
N THR A 312 -1.06 25.90 -21.85
CA THR A 312 -0.90 24.85 -22.87
C THR A 312 -1.88 23.71 -22.66
N TYR A 313 -2.19 23.40 -21.39
CA TYR A 313 -3.05 22.30 -20.96
C TYR A 313 -4.18 22.82 -20.04
N PRO A 314 -5.14 23.57 -20.58
CA PRO A 314 -6.12 24.29 -19.78
C PRO A 314 -7.05 23.36 -18.95
N ASN A 315 -7.18 22.11 -19.36
CA ASN A 315 -8.05 21.11 -18.75
C ASN A 315 -7.28 20.07 -17.91
N ALA A 316 -5.98 20.25 -17.69
CA ALA A 316 -5.16 19.32 -16.93
C ALA A 316 -5.14 19.66 -15.44
N LEU A 317 -5.15 18.63 -14.61
CA LEU A 317 -4.69 18.71 -13.22
C LEU A 317 -3.16 18.66 -13.20
N ILE A 318 -2.53 19.65 -12.61
CA ILE A 318 -1.06 19.69 -12.43
C ILE A 318 -0.76 19.31 -10.98
N ILE A 319 -0.03 18.22 -10.81
CA ILE A 319 0.37 17.71 -9.50
C ILE A 319 1.87 17.97 -9.33
N LEU A 320 2.21 18.85 -8.41
CA LEU A 320 3.58 19.05 -7.94
C LEU A 320 3.94 17.88 -7.01
N VAL A 321 5.00 17.15 -7.32
CA VAL A 321 5.47 16.02 -6.50
C VAL A 321 6.77 16.43 -5.83
N THR A 322 6.76 16.50 -4.51
CA THR A 322 7.94 16.95 -3.74
C THR A 322 9.00 15.83 -3.65
N PRO A 323 10.27 16.18 -3.35
CA PRO A 323 11.25 15.15 -3.02
C PRO A 323 10.82 14.37 -1.77
N TRP A 324 11.30 13.12 -1.66
CA TRP A 324 11.09 12.26 -0.48
C TRP A 324 11.62 12.92 0.81
N HIS A 325 11.01 12.57 1.95
CA HIS A 325 11.51 12.99 3.26
C HIS A 325 12.99 12.63 3.44
N HIS A 326 13.79 13.62 3.71
CA HIS A 326 15.19 13.48 4.14
C HIS A 326 15.64 14.77 4.79
N THR A 327 16.01 14.67 6.06
CA THR A 327 16.40 15.82 6.91
C THR A 327 17.88 16.21 6.79
N GLY A 328 18.69 15.38 6.10
CA GLY A 328 20.10 15.65 5.88
C GLY A 328 20.31 16.97 5.13
N LYS A 329 21.06 17.90 5.75
CA LYS A 329 21.32 19.25 5.23
C LYS A 329 22.57 19.33 4.37
N VAL A 330 22.54 20.17 3.33
CA VAL A 330 23.74 20.56 2.58
C VAL A 330 24.52 21.60 3.40
N ALA A 331 25.80 21.35 3.60
CA ALA A 331 26.62 22.18 4.51
C ALA A 331 26.65 23.65 4.09
N ALA A 332 26.71 23.96 2.82
CA ALA A 332 26.84 25.33 2.32
C ALA A 332 25.54 26.16 2.48
N THR A 333 24.38 25.54 2.37
CA THR A 333 23.08 26.24 2.44
C THR A 333 22.33 26.01 3.75
N GLY A 334 22.64 24.92 4.46
CA GLY A 334 21.89 24.48 5.63
C GLY A 334 20.51 23.91 5.28
N LEU A 335 20.17 23.69 4.00
CA LEU A 335 18.89 23.23 3.51
C LEU A 335 18.86 21.71 3.31
N SER A 336 17.69 21.10 3.56
CA SER A 336 17.37 19.69 3.41
C SER A 336 16.38 19.46 2.25
N ASN A 337 16.01 18.21 1.95
CA ASN A 337 14.89 17.92 1.03
C ASN A 337 13.58 18.49 1.54
N VAL A 338 13.36 18.46 2.86
CA VAL A 338 12.14 18.97 3.49
C VAL A 338 11.96 20.47 3.24
N ASP A 339 13.05 21.27 3.21
CA ASP A 339 12.96 22.70 2.92
C ASP A 339 12.48 22.98 1.49
N TYR A 340 12.96 22.22 0.49
CA TYR A 340 12.50 22.32 -0.90
C TYR A 340 11.07 21.76 -1.06
N ALA A 341 10.72 20.72 -0.33
CA ALA A 341 9.36 20.17 -0.32
C ALA A 341 8.36 21.18 0.26
N ASN A 342 8.70 21.83 1.38
CA ASN A 342 7.89 22.91 1.97
C ASN A 342 7.71 24.05 0.98
N ALA A 343 8.79 24.50 0.34
CA ALA A 343 8.71 25.57 -0.65
C ALA A 343 7.76 25.22 -1.82
N MET A 344 7.77 23.97 -2.28
CA MET A 344 6.89 23.52 -3.37
C MET A 344 5.43 23.45 -2.92
N ARG A 345 5.15 22.91 -1.71
CA ARG A 345 3.81 22.87 -1.13
C ARG A 345 3.24 24.27 -0.94
N ASP A 346 4.00 25.14 -0.27
CA ASP A 346 3.59 26.50 0.04
C ASP A 346 3.38 27.33 -1.24
N LEU A 347 4.17 27.05 -2.30
CA LEU A 347 3.95 27.66 -3.62
C LEU A 347 2.64 27.18 -4.25
N ALA A 348 2.31 25.90 -4.16
CA ALA A 348 1.03 25.38 -4.67
C ALA A 348 -0.15 26.07 -3.98
N GLU A 349 -0.09 26.22 -2.65
CA GLU A 349 -1.10 26.93 -1.85
C GLU A 349 -1.18 28.42 -2.23
N TYR A 350 -0.03 29.09 -2.38
CA TYR A 350 0.05 30.50 -2.79
C TYR A 350 -0.59 30.74 -4.16
N ARG A 351 -0.37 29.80 -5.12
CA ARG A 351 -0.95 29.88 -6.47
C ARG A 351 -2.48 29.84 -6.46
N ASN A 352 -3.08 29.19 -5.49
CA ASN A 352 -4.53 29.10 -5.27
C ASN A 352 -5.34 28.84 -6.56
N ASP A 353 -4.85 27.96 -7.42
CA ASP A 353 -5.51 27.53 -8.66
C ASP A 353 -5.97 26.08 -8.48
N LYS A 354 -7.28 25.79 -8.64
CA LYS A 354 -7.87 24.47 -8.48
C LYS A 354 -7.23 23.38 -9.35
N ARG A 355 -6.48 23.78 -10.37
CA ARG A 355 -5.72 22.88 -11.26
C ARG A 355 -4.33 22.55 -10.75
N ILE A 356 -3.90 23.12 -9.64
CA ILE A 356 -2.58 22.88 -9.04
C ILE A 356 -2.78 22.27 -7.66
N VAL A 357 -2.23 21.09 -7.47
CA VAL A 357 -2.18 20.44 -6.16
C VAL A 357 -0.76 19.97 -5.87
N CYS A 358 -0.44 19.70 -4.61
CA CYS A 358 0.87 19.22 -4.21
C CYS A 358 0.75 17.85 -3.55
N LEU A 359 1.40 16.84 -4.15
CA LEU A 359 1.70 15.59 -3.48
C LEU A 359 2.93 15.83 -2.61
N TYR A 360 2.69 16.08 -1.33
CA TYR A 360 3.73 16.37 -0.37
C TYR A 360 4.43 15.09 0.10
N ALA A 361 5.29 14.54 -0.76
CA ALA A 361 5.99 13.28 -0.55
C ALA A 361 7.12 13.34 0.51
N ALA A 362 7.34 14.52 1.09
CA ALA A 362 8.21 14.70 2.25
C ALA A 362 7.50 14.46 3.59
N ASP A 363 6.25 14.05 3.58
CA ASP A 363 5.52 13.61 4.75
C ASP A 363 5.43 12.08 4.74
N PRO A 364 6.07 11.39 5.70
CA PRO A 364 6.00 9.95 5.82
C PRO A 364 4.57 9.41 5.95
N ASP A 365 3.65 10.16 6.55
CA ASP A 365 2.25 9.77 6.69
C ASP A 365 1.49 9.79 5.35
N VAL A 366 1.94 10.62 4.41
CA VAL A 366 1.35 10.71 3.05
C VAL A 366 1.84 9.60 2.14
N VAL A 367 3.09 9.20 2.26
CA VAL A 367 3.73 8.25 1.32
C VAL A 367 4.09 6.91 1.94
N GLY A 368 3.87 6.75 3.25
CA GLY A 368 4.05 5.51 3.98
C GLY A 368 5.50 5.12 4.23
N PHE A 369 6.47 6.03 4.03
CA PHE A 369 7.88 5.74 4.28
C PHE A 369 8.70 6.98 4.59
N ASP A 370 9.83 6.76 5.27
CA ASP A 370 10.83 7.78 5.60
C ASP A 370 12.21 7.37 5.07
N MET A 371 12.83 8.23 4.26
CA MET A 371 14.19 7.98 3.77
C MET A 371 15.26 8.11 4.88
N ASP A 372 14.94 8.65 6.03
CA ASP A 372 15.84 8.67 7.19
C ASP A 372 15.76 7.34 8.00
N ASP A 373 14.71 6.50 7.78
CA ASP A 373 14.67 5.15 8.35
C ASP A 373 15.62 4.20 7.60
N VAL A 374 16.67 3.76 8.31
CA VAL A 374 17.67 2.85 7.75
C VAL A 374 17.08 1.47 7.36
N ARG A 375 16.06 0.98 8.08
CA ARG A 375 15.43 -0.32 7.79
C ARG A 375 14.65 -0.25 6.50
N PHE A 376 13.92 0.85 6.29
CA PHE A 376 13.27 1.11 5.00
C PHE A 376 14.30 1.10 3.85
N ARG A 377 15.42 1.83 4.01
CA ARG A 377 16.44 1.86 2.96
C ARG A 377 17.08 0.52 2.67
N MET A 378 17.37 -0.28 3.70
CA MET A 378 17.94 -1.63 3.54
C MET A 378 17.06 -2.53 2.67
N LYS A 379 15.74 -2.39 2.75
CA LYS A 379 14.78 -3.22 2.02
C LYS A 379 14.40 -2.64 0.66
N TYR A 380 14.18 -1.33 0.59
CA TYR A 380 13.47 -0.69 -0.51
C TYR A 380 14.31 0.31 -1.32
N CYS A 381 15.55 0.61 -0.95
CA CYS A 381 16.44 1.44 -1.75
C CYS A 381 17.44 0.63 -2.56
N GLN A 382 18.04 1.26 -3.58
CA GLN A 382 19.04 0.63 -4.46
C GLN A 382 20.31 0.25 -3.67
N GLU A 383 20.66 1.08 -2.67
CA GLU A 383 21.74 0.82 -1.72
C GLU A 383 21.29 1.27 -0.32
N PRO A 384 21.75 0.62 0.76
CA PRO A 384 21.35 0.99 2.13
C PRO A 384 21.63 2.44 2.54
N ASN A 385 22.61 3.06 1.91
CA ASN A 385 22.99 4.45 2.15
C ASN A 385 22.36 5.43 1.14
N ASP A 386 21.61 4.94 0.18
CA ASP A 386 20.92 5.79 -0.80
C ASP A 386 19.65 6.37 -0.18
N VAL A 387 19.65 7.66 0.05
CA VAL A 387 18.51 8.41 0.58
C VAL A 387 17.62 8.99 -0.52
N SER A 388 17.69 8.44 -1.73
CA SER A 388 17.02 9.01 -2.91
C SER A 388 16.34 7.97 -3.80
N HIS A 389 17.00 6.86 -4.10
CA HIS A 389 16.58 5.95 -5.15
C HIS A 389 16.03 4.65 -4.59
N LEU A 390 14.74 4.44 -4.83
CA LEU A 390 14.07 3.19 -4.51
C LEU A 390 14.51 2.09 -5.48
N ASN A 391 14.58 0.86 -4.99
CA ASN A 391 14.73 -0.34 -5.81
C ASN A 391 13.35 -0.76 -6.40
N ALA A 392 13.30 -1.86 -7.15
CA ALA A 392 12.06 -2.31 -7.79
C ALA A 392 10.93 -2.62 -6.78
N GLU A 393 11.25 -3.17 -5.62
CA GLU A 393 10.27 -3.43 -4.57
C GLU A 393 9.81 -2.12 -3.90
N GLY A 394 10.73 -1.17 -3.68
CA GLY A 394 10.38 0.16 -3.19
C GLY A 394 9.45 0.91 -4.14
N MET A 395 9.66 0.80 -5.46
CA MET A 395 8.77 1.42 -6.45
C MET A 395 7.36 0.81 -6.42
N LYS A 396 7.24 -0.50 -6.20
CA LYS A 396 5.94 -1.16 -6.00
C LYS A 396 5.30 -0.77 -4.67
N TYR A 397 6.13 -0.62 -3.63
CA TYR A 397 5.67 -0.24 -2.30
C TYR A 397 5.01 1.13 -2.30
N VAL A 398 5.62 2.14 -2.95
CA VAL A 398 5.08 3.51 -2.97
C VAL A 398 3.90 3.69 -3.93
N LEU A 399 3.74 2.81 -4.93
CA LEU A 399 2.72 2.94 -5.96
C LEU A 399 1.30 3.13 -5.40
N PRO A 400 0.81 2.35 -4.41
CA PRO A 400 -0.54 2.52 -3.87
C PRO A 400 -0.81 3.91 -3.29
N PHE A 401 0.16 4.52 -2.61
CA PHE A 401 0.03 5.85 -2.03
C PHE A 401 -0.09 6.93 -3.13
N MET A 402 0.79 6.83 -4.14
CA MET A 402 0.78 7.75 -5.28
C MET A 402 -0.52 7.64 -6.06
N GLU A 403 -0.98 6.42 -6.29
CA GLU A 403 -2.23 6.11 -6.97
C GLU A 403 -3.43 6.70 -6.22
N GLN A 404 -3.53 6.45 -4.92
CA GLN A 404 -4.60 6.95 -4.06
C GLN A 404 -4.68 8.48 -4.10
N PHE A 405 -3.54 9.15 -3.93
CA PHE A 405 -3.49 10.61 -3.99
C PHE A 405 -3.94 11.14 -5.36
N ILE A 406 -3.34 10.61 -6.44
CA ILE A 406 -3.61 11.05 -7.81
C ILE A 406 -5.09 10.86 -8.15
N ALA A 407 -5.65 9.68 -7.84
CA ALA A 407 -7.05 9.39 -8.12
C ALA A 407 -8.00 10.29 -7.31
N THR A 408 -7.71 10.49 -6.02
CA THR A 408 -8.51 11.35 -5.15
C THR A 408 -8.54 12.80 -5.66
N GLU A 409 -7.39 13.37 -5.95
CA GLU A 409 -7.31 14.75 -6.41
C GLU A 409 -7.89 14.92 -7.83
N PHE A 410 -7.70 13.93 -8.70
CA PHE A 410 -8.30 13.95 -10.04
C PHE A 410 -9.82 13.81 -9.99
N ALA A 411 -10.38 12.98 -9.10
CA ALA A 411 -11.82 12.89 -8.90
C ALA A 411 -12.42 14.21 -8.41
N LYS A 412 -11.78 14.86 -7.43
CA LYS A 412 -12.16 16.20 -6.95
C LYS A 412 -12.14 17.23 -8.08
N PHE A 413 -11.06 17.22 -8.86
CA PHE A 413 -10.90 18.13 -10.01
C PHE A 413 -11.98 17.93 -11.07
N LYS A 414 -12.31 16.68 -11.43
CA LYS A 414 -13.36 16.34 -12.40
C LYS A 414 -14.76 16.67 -11.86
N GLY A 415 -15.01 16.51 -10.55
CA GLY A 415 -16.28 16.84 -9.91
C GLY A 415 -16.50 18.35 -9.67
N ALA A 416 -15.41 19.15 -9.69
CA ALA A 416 -15.45 20.59 -9.55
C ALA A 416 -15.62 21.35 -10.88
N ASN A 417 -15.58 20.65 -11.99
CA ASN A 417 -15.78 21.11 -13.34
C ASN A 417 -17.08 20.54 -13.90
#